data_18a5056d6601925db3e7003415aaa093
#
_entry.id   18a5056d6601925db3e7003415aaa093
#
_cell.length_a   1.000
_cell.length_b   1.000
_cell.length_c   1.000
_cell.angle_alpha   90.00
_cell.angle_beta   90.00
_cell.angle_gamma   90.00
#
_symmetry.space_group_name_H-M   'P 1'
#
loop_
_entity.id
_entity.type
_entity.pdbx_description
1 polymer ?
#
loop_
_entity_poly.entity_id
_entity_poly.type
_entity_poly.pdbx_seq_one_letter_code
_entity_poly.pdbx_strand_id
1 'polypeptide(L)'
;MTFEVKMNIEFTDDDIEKLLEVAFGSGGYYWSNQLKVSRLYDNDSHLGFVDGAPLKLYDNIEDESYVLDIDKLWHGLNTWLNDPENHIWLADQLIEIESGAGGFDFSTLVADEIIQVALFNRVMF
;
A
#
# COMPACT_ATOMS: atom_id res chain seq x y z
N MET A 1 16.72 11.09 24.45
CA MET A 1 17.54 11.09 23.24
C MET A 1 16.72 10.52 22.10
N THR A 2 16.46 11.31 21.08
CA THR A 2 15.69 10.89 19.93
C THR A 2 16.63 10.44 18.82
N PHE A 3 16.45 9.24 18.33
CA PHE A 3 17.16 8.76 17.15
C PHE A 3 16.29 8.94 15.92
N GLU A 4 16.73 9.78 15.01
CA GLU A 4 16.19 9.76 13.66
C GLU A 4 17.05 8.83 12.82
N VAL A 5 16.50 7.69 12.45
CA VAL A 5 17.12 6.82 11.47
C VAL A 5 16.55 7.19 10.11
N LYS A 6 17.35 7.91 9.33
CA LYS A 6 17.04 8.11 7.91
C LYS A 6 17.47 6.87 7.16
N MET A 7 16.52 6.03 6.85
CA MET A 7 16.75 4.86 6.00
C MET A 7 16.36 5.21 4.58
N ASN A 8 17.30 5.06 3.65
CA ASN A 8 17.00 5.05 2.23
C ASN A 8 16.40 3.71 1.87
N ILE A 9 15.09 3.64 1.88
CA ILE A 9 14.36 2.45 1.50
C ILE A 9 13.88 2.65 0.07
N GLU A 10 14.28 1.74 -0.80
CA GLU A 10 13.81 1.72 -2.17
C GLU A 10 12.72 0.66 -2.33
N PHE A 11 11.56 1.10 -2.77
CA PHE A 11 10.49 0.21 -3.19
C PHE A 11 10.54 0.09 -4.72
N THR A 12 10.59 -1.14 -5.20
CA THR A 12 10.58 -1.42 -6.63
C THR A 12 9.14 -1.39 -7.17
N ASP A 13 9.01 -1.34 -8.51
CA ASP A 13 7.70 -1.47 -9.14
C ASP A 13 7.01 -2.78 -8.74
N ASP A 14 7.77 -3.87 -8.60
CA ASP A 14 7.25 -5.15 -8.12
C ASP A 14 6.71 -5.08 -6.69
N ASP A 15 7.36 -4.33 -5.81
CA ASP A 15 6.88 -4.12 -4.45
C ASP A 15 5.53 -3.39 -4.45
N ILE A 16 5.39 -2.37 -5.29
CA ILE A 16 4.13 -1.62 -5.44
C ILE A 16 3.02 -2.52 -6.00
N GLU A 17 3.32 -3.33 -7.01
CA GLU A 17 2.36 -4.29 -7.55
C GLU A 17 1.90 -5.31 -6.49
N LYS A 18 2.82 -5.83 -5.69
CA LYS A 18 2.47 -6.73 -4.59
C LYS A 18 1.60 -6.06 -3.54
N LEU A 19 1.93 -4.83 -3.18
CA LEU A 19 1.12 -4.04 -2.25
C LEU A 19 -0.33 -3.92 -2.73
N LEU A 20 -0.51 -3.55 -4.00
CA LEU A 20 -1.84 -3.41 -4.60
C LEU A 20 -2.58 -4.74 -4.68
N GLU A 21 -1.90 -5.81 -5.06
CA GLU A 21 -2.50 -7.15 -5.11
C GLU A 21 -2.99 -7.60 -3.73
N VAL A 22 -2.22 -7.37 -2.70
CA VAL A 22 -2.60 -7.72 -1.33
C VAL A 22 -3.73 -6.82 -0.83
N ALA A 23 -3.65 -5.51 -1.09
CA ALA A 23 -4.65 -4.56 -0.64
C ALA A 23 -6.04 -4.83 -1.24
N PHE A 24 -6.09 -5.18 -2.52
CA PHE A 24 -7.34 -5.36 -3.26
C PHE A 24 -7.66 -6.82 -3.60
N GLY A 25 -6.87 -7.74 -3.08
CA GLY A 25 -7.06 -9.16 -3.32
C GLY A 25 -8.25 -9.75 -2.57
N SER A 26 -8.72 -10.88 -3.08
CA SER A 26 -9.93 -11.57 -2.57
C SER A 26 -9.60 -12.50 -1.41
N GLY A 27 -9.16 -12.17 -0.35
CA GLY A 27 -8.85 -13.08 0.77
C GLY A 27 -8.71 -12.40 2.10
N GLY A 28 -8.88 -11.09 2.13
CA GLY A 28 -8.77 -10.29 3.33
C GLY A 28 -10.13 -9.92 3.91
N TYR A 29 -10.09 -9.50 5.16
CA TYR A 29 -11.26 -9.06 5.91
C TYR A 29 -11.27 -7.55 6.14
N TYR A 30 -10.30 -6.86 5.57
CA TYR A 30 -10.11 -5.44 5.80
C TYR A 30 -10.86 -4.61 4.77
N TRP A 31 -10.98 -3.35 5.05
CA TRP A 31 -11.75 -2.41 4.24
C TRP A 31 -11.29 -2.37 2.78
N SER A 32 -9.99 -2.31 2.52
CA SER A 32 -9.45 -2.22 1.16
C SER A 32 -9.79 -3.44 0.31
N ASN A 33 -9.90 -4.63 0.92
CA ASN A 33 -10.24 -5.85 0.18
C ASN A 33 -11.68 -5.87 -0.32
N GLN A 34 -12.53 -5.02 0.21
CA GLN A 34 -13.95 -4.91 -0.16
C GLN A 34 -14.18 -3.91 -1.28
N LEU A 35 -13.19 -3.11 -1.61
CA LEU A 35 -13.32 -2.10 -2.65
C LEU A 35 -13.34 -2.74 -4.03
N LYS A 36 -14.23 -2.22 -4.88
CA LYS A 36 -14.19 -2.54 -6.30
C LYS A 36 -13.17 -1.65 -6.96
N VAL A 37 -12.20 -2.28 -7.60
CA VAL A 37 -11.16 -1.59 -8.35
C VAL A 37 -11.56 -1.58 -9.80
N SER A 38 -11.71 -0.39 -10.37
CA SER A 38 -11.91 -0.23 -11.80
C SER A 38 -10.77 0.55 -12.41
N ARG A 39 -10.40 0.20 -13.62
CA ARG A 39 -9.37 0.87 -14.38
C ARG A 39 -9.98 1.60 -15.55
N LEU A 40 -9.29 2.67 -15.93
CA LEU A 40 -9.56 3.33 -17.19
C LEU A 40 -9.11 2.48 -18.40
N TYR A 41 -8.32 1.43 -18.15
CA TYR A 41 -7.78 0.53 -19.15
C TYR A 41 -8.11 -0.91 -18.80
N ASP A 42 -8.47 -1.69 -19.79
CA ASP A 42 -8.97 -3.06 -19.72
C ASP A 42 -7.94 -4.07 -19.22
N ASN A 43 -7.55 -4.07 -17.97
CA ASN A 43 -6.71 -5.14 -17.46
C ASN A 43 -6.96 -5.42 -16.01
N ASP A 44 -7.04 -6.70 -15.67
CA ASP A 44 -7.10 -7.19 -14.30
C ASP A 44 -5.78 -6.99 -13.54
N SER A 45 -4.73 -6.58 -14.23
CA SER A 45 -3.44 -6.28 -13.62
C SER A 45 -3.36 -4.81 -13.24
N HIS A 46 -2.54 -4.48 -12.23
CA HIS A 46 -2.25 -3.11 -11.82
C HIS A 46 -1.19 -2.46 -12.72
N LEU A 47 -0.98 -3.02 -13.91
CA LEU A 47 -0.05 -2.51 -14.91
C LEU A 47 -0.43 -1.08 -15.31
N GLY A 48 0.53 -0.20 -15.32
CA GLY A 48 0.33 1.20 -15.63
C GLY A 48 0.13 2.09 -14.42
N PHE A 49 -0.14 1.54 -13.23
CA PHE A 49 -0.28 2.35 -12.02
C PHE A 49 1.03 3.09 -11.69
N VAL A 50 2.14 2.38 -11.73
CA VAL A 50 3.46 2.96 -11.49
C VAL A 50 3.88 3.95 -12.57
N ASP A 51 3.28 3.86 -13.76
CA ASP A 51 3.47 4.79 -14.86
C ASP A 51 2.50 5.98 -14.83
N GLY A 52 1.71 6.09 -13.78
CA GLY A 52 0.82 7.21 -13.52
C GLY A 52 -0.66 6.98 -13.83
N ALA A 53 -1.06 5.79 -14.26
CA ALA A 53 -2.46 5.48 -14.50
C ALA A 53 -3.22 5.30 -13.17
N PRO A 54 -4.21 6.15 -12.84
CA PRO A 54 -4.90 6.06 -11.56
C PRO A 54 -5.86 4.87 -11.51
N LEU A 55 -6.10 4.41 -10.29
CA LEU A 55 -7.15 3.43 -10.00
C LEU A 55 -8.38 4.14 -9.46
N LYS A 56 -9.54 3.73 -9.91
CA LYS A 56 -10.82 4.13 -9.31
C LYS A 56 -11.26 3.05 -8.34
N LEU A 57 -11.57 3.46 -7.13
CA LEU A 57 -11.98 2.60 -6.05
C LEU A 57 -13.42 2.94 -5.67
N TYR A 58 -14.25 1.92 -5.49
CA TYR A 58 -15.63 2.11 -5.09
C TYR A 58 -15.95 1.30 -3.85
N ASP A 59 -16.44 1.96 -2.80
CA ASP A 59 -16.91 1.35 -1.58
C ASP A 59 -18.43 1.18 -1.67
N ASN A 60 -18.86 -0.07 -1.81
CA ASN A 60 -20.28 -0.45 -1.92
C ASN A 60 -21.06 -0.17 -0.64
N ILE A 61 -20.40 -0.24 0.51
CA ILE A 61 -21.05 -0.11 1.81
C ILE A 61 -21.34 1.34 2.11
N GLU A 62 -20.34 2.20 1.89
CA GLU A 62 -20.45 3.63 2.16
C GLU A 62 -20.94 4.44 0.95
N ASP A 63 -21.07 3.80 -0.22
CA ASP A 63 -21.45 4.44 -1.48
C ASP A 63 -20.54 5.63 -1.81
N GLU A 64 -19.23 5.41 -1.72
CA GLU A 64 -18.21 6.41 -1.96
C GLU A 64 -17.20 5.93 -3.00
N SER A 65 -16.74 6.86 -3.80
CA SER A 65 -15.71 6.62 -4.80
C SER A 65 -14.43 7.35 -4.45
N TYR A 66 -13.30 6.72 -4.71
CA TYR A 66 -11.99 7.29 -4.47
C TYR A 66 -11.10 7.10 -5.69
N VAL A 67 -10.13 7.99 -5.85
CA VAL A 67 -9.09 7.85 -6.88
C VAL A 67 -7.76 7.68 -6.18
N LEU A 68 -7.06 6.61 -6.50
CA LEU A 68 -5.71 6.33 -6.00
C LEU A 68 -4.73 6.48 -7.16
N ASP A 69 -3.78 7.40 -7.03
CA ASP A 69 -2.67 7.56 -7.95
C ASP A 69 -1.34 7.23 -7.27
N ILE A 70 -0.27 7.19 -8.04
CA ILE A 70 1.05 6.84 -7.51
C ILE A 70 1.54 7.86 -6.47
N ASP A 71 1.25 9.13 -6.63
CA ASP A 71 1.67 10.17 -5.69
C ASP A 71 0.98 10.00 -4.33
N LYS A 72 -0.31 9.69 -4.34
CA LYS A 72 -1.05 9.39 -3.11
C LYS A 72 -0.51 8.15 -2.43
N LEU A 73 -0.21 7.12 -3.20
CA LEU A 73 0.35 5.88 -2.64
C LEU A 73 1.71 6.13 -2.00
N TRP A 74 2.60 6.87 -2.67
CA TRP A 74 3.90 7.24 -2.10
C TRP A 74 3.75 8.04 -0.81
N HIS A 75 2.82 8.99 -0.79
CA HIS A 75 2.51 9.76 0.42
C HIS A 75 2.03 8.85 1.55
N GLY A 76 1.11 7.94 1.26
CA GLY A 76 0.58 7.00 2.24
C GLY A 76 1.65 6.07 2.79
N LEU A 77 2.48 5.53 1.91
CA LEU A 77 3.57 4.65 2.28
C LEU A 77 4.60 5.37 3.17
N ASN A 78 5.01 6.56 2.79
CA ASN A 78 5.94 7.37 3.58
C ASN A 78 5.37 7.74 4.95
N THR A 79 4.12 8.16 5.00
CA THR A 79 3.45 8.52 6.25
C THR A 79 3.32 7.33 7.17
N TRP A 80 2.93 6.18 6.63
CA TRP A 80 2.81 4.95 7.40
C TRP A 80 4.17 4.49 7.96
N LEU A 81 5.21 4.53 7.13
CA LEU A 81 6.57 4.14 7.54
C LEU A 81 7.19 5.09 8.57
N ASN A 82 6.81 6.36 8.57
CA ASN A 82 7.31 7.33 9.54
C ASN A 82 6.62 7.22 10.92
N ASP A 83 5.55 6.46 11.02
CA ASP A 83 4.93 6.19 12.31
C ASP A 83 5.82 5.22 13.10
N PRO A 84 6.28 5.59 14.31
CA PRO A 84 7.14 4.73 15.13
C PRO A 84 6.52 3.35 15.45
N GLU A 85 5.22 3.26 15.51
CA GLU A 85 4.51 1.99 15.74
C GLU A 85 4.77 0.96 14.63
N ASN A 86 5.13 1.41 13.44
CA ASN A 86 5.36 0.57 12.27
C ASN A 86 6.83 0.21 12.05
N HIS A 87 7.74 0.73 12.87
CA HIS A 87 9.18 0.50 12.69
C HIS A 87 9.59 -0.95 12.94
N ILE A 88 8.87 -1.68 13.78
CA ILE A 88 9.13 -3.10 14.03
C ILE A 88 8.91 -3.91 12.75
N TRP A 89 7.80 -3.67 12.05
CA TRP A 89 7.51 -4.31 10.77
C TRP A 89 8.62 -4.05 9.77
N LEU A 90 9.04 -2.80 9.65
CA LEU A 90 10.09 -2.39 8.72
C LEU A 90 11.41 -3.08 9.02
N ALA A 91 11.81 -3.13 10.30
CA ALA A 91 13.03 -3.80 10.72
C ALA A 91 13.00 -5.30 10.37
N ASP A 92 11.89 -5.97 10.60
CA ASP A 92 11.71 -7.38 10.26
C ASP A 92 11.82 -7.61 8.75
N GLN A 93 11.23 -6.74 7.94
CA GLN A 93 11.31 -6.82 6.49
C GLN A 93 12.74 -6.64 5.97
N LEU A 94 13.48 -5.72 6.53
CA LEU A 94 14.86 -5.47 6.13
C LEU A 94 15.77 -6.66 6.47
N ILE A 95 15.54 -7.32 7.60
CA ILE A 95 16.26 -8.53 7.97
C ILE A 95 15.98 -9.64 6.96
N GLU A 96 14.73 -9.86 6.57
CA GLU A 96 14.35 -10.87 5.58
C GLU A 96 14.99 -10.59 4.21
N ILE A 97 15.00 -9.33 3.78
CA ILE A 97 15.63 -8.93 2.52
C ILE A 97 17.13 -9.19 2.53
N GLU A 98 17.81 -8.86 3.64
CA GLU A 98 19.24 -9.14 3.80
C GLU A 98 19.56 -10.65 3.78
N SER A 99 18.63 -11.48 4.26
CA SER A 99 18.81 -12.94 4.24
C SER A 99 18.42 -13.59 2.91
N GLY A 100 18.08 -12.81 1.89
CA GLY A 100 17.84 -13.30 0.54
C GLY A 100 16.39 -13.39 0.12
N ALA A 101 15.46 -12.87 0.91
CA ALA A 101 14.07 -12.75 0.48
C ALA A 101 13.94 -11.74 -0.68
N GLY A 102 13.06 -12.02 -1.63
CA GLY A 102 12.98 -11.29 -2.88
C GLY A 102 12.33 -9.91 -2.85
N GLY A 103 12.04 -9.33 -1.68
CA GLY A 103 11.39 -8.03 -1.57
C GLY A 103 10.53 -7.91 -0.33
N PHE A 104 9.75 -6.83 -0.23
CA PHE A 104 8.84 -6.60 0.89
C PHE A 104 7.64 -7.53 0.84
N ASP A 105 7.26 -8.03 1.99
CA ASP A 105 6.09 -8.90 2.15
C ASP A 105 5.02 -8.15 2.95
N PHE A 106 4.08 -7.55 2.24
CA PHE A 106 2.98 -6.81 2.86
C PHE A 106 1.89 -7.78 3.30
N SER A 107 1.57 -7.77 4.59
CA SER A 107 0.38 -8.45 5.09
C SER A 107 -0.88 -7.70 4.64
N THR A 108 -2.03 -8.37 4.69
CA THR A 108 -3.32 -7.75 4.36
C THR A 108 -3.61 -6.54 5.25
N LEU A 109 -3.29 -6.63 6.53
CA LEU A 109 -3.46 -5.51 7.47
C LEU A 109 -2.57 -4.32 7.10
N VAL A 110 -1.29 -4.56 6.83
CA VAL A 110 -0.34 -3.50 6.47
C VAL A 110 -0.75 -2.83 5.17
N ALA A 111 -1.09 -3.62 4.16
CA ALA A 111 -1.54 -3.09 2.88
C ALA A 111 -2.81 -2.24 3.03
N ASP A 112 -3.78 -2.71 3.81
CA ASP A 112 -5.01 -1.97 4.09
C ASP A 112 -4.73 -0.62 4.76
N GLU A 113 -3.89 -0.60 5.78
CA GLU A 113 -3.53 0.64 6.48
C GLU A 113 -2.84 1.64 5.55
N ILE A 114 -1.92 1.17 4.72
CA ILE A 114 -1.22 2.03 3.75
C ILE A 114 -2.21 2.66 2.77
N ILE A 115 -3.14 1.88 2.24
CA ILE A 115 -4.17 2.41 1.33
C ILE A 115 -5.05 3.45 2.03
N GLN A 116 -5.46 3.21 3.26
CA GLN A 116 -6.27 4.18 4.01
C GLN A 116 -5.50 5.47 4.26
N VAL A 117 -4.24 5.39 4.65
CA VAL A 117 -3.38 6.58 4.84
C VAL A 117 -3.18 7.33 3.53
N ALA A 118 -3.03 6.61 2.42
CA ALA A 118 -2.90 7.23 1.09
C ALA A 118 -4.14 8.04 0.71
N LEU A 119 -5.33 7.55 1.06
CA LEU A 119 -6.61 8.20 0.72
C LEU A 119 -7.06 9.22 1.75
N PHE A 120 -6.82 8.97 3.03
CA PHE A 120 -7.44 9.73 4.14
C PHE A 120 -6.43 10.38 5.07
N ASN A 121 -5.13 10.19 4.89
CA ASN A 121 -4.05 10.59 5.80
C ASN A 121 -4.08 9.92 7.19
N ARG A 122 -4.96 8.95 7.38
CA ARG A 122 -5.10 8.19 8.64
C ARG A 122 -5.85 6.89 8.39
N VAL A 123 -5.77 5.97 9.34
CA VAL A 123 -6.60 4.75 9.33
C VAL A 123 -7.99 5.10 9.86
N MET A 124 -9.02 4.91 9.04
CA MET A 124 -10.41 5.27 9.34
C MET A 124 -11.32 4.06 9.55
N PHE A 125 -10.99 2.94 9.00
CA PHE A 125 -11.85 1.75 8.98
C PHE A 125 -11.29 0.54 9.71
#